data_7779167a3dfac5fc9578959c8f735784
#
_entry.id   7779167a3dfac5fc9578959c8f735784
#
_cell.length_a   1.000
_cell.length_b   1.000
_cell.length_c   1.000
_cell.angle_alpha   90.00
_cell.angle_beta   90.00
_cell.angle_gamma   90.00
#
_symmetry.space_group_name_H-M   'P 1'
#
loop_
_entity.id
_entity.type
_entity.pdbx_description
1 polymer ?
#
loop_
_entity_poly.entity_id
_entity_poly.type
_entity_poly.pdbx_seq_one_letter_code
_entity_poly.pdbx_strand_id
1 'polypeptide(L)'
;MKFCLQLLCISAAMLGATYVSISQTFGRCSFSDVHSTRPYDDDAGVDTIRGFSFGLNIGSYFANEKTANIYNGSGPFAGFVNEAANIRWYSIPERIGLDGPFAVSNDVREIQSYYNTETYGFPFDYAPLNMRYNPAMYVGLNVKFNFNRYAAIVFNTNAAKLKAIGQFTMQFPPTSQTSTNNVGPTLLSIAGEEQRFNLNLGYRQGWMMGDMSNFFVQVGGSMLGTKWTRNYVLVANRQFDLITQGFVAGQTALSATPNTGVGFGAFIETGVEFWIGKYSFDIGMGFSRDKVIIYTYEKNVTNKWIQATFNI
;
A
#
# COMPACT_ATOMS: atom_id res chain seq x y z
N MET A 1 -5.64 33.81 12.29
CA MET A 1 -6.94 33.11 12.18
C MET A 1 -7.40 32.76 10.77
N LYS A 2 -7.24 33.59 9.72
CA LYS A 2 -7.61 33.24 8.33
C LYS A 2 -6.78 32.07 7.72
N PHE A 3 -5.55 31.89 8.17
CA PHE A 3 -4.66 30.83 7.67
C PHE A 3 -5.05 29.40 8.14
N CYS A 4 -5.58 29.25 9.36
CA CYS A 4 -6.04 27.94 9.85
C CYS A 4 -7.27 27.42 9.14
N LEU A 5 -8.18 28.31 8.73
CA LEU A 5 -9.41 27.90 8.06
C LEU A 5 -9.15 27.45 6.61
N GLN A 6 -8.15 28.01 5.95
CA GLN A 6 -7.76 27.60 4.60
C GLN A 6 -7.06 26.24 4.56
N LEU A 7 -6.27 25.91 5.57
CA LEU A 7 -5.63 24.59 5.68
C LEU A 7 -6.65 23.47 5.98
N LEU A 8 -7.66 23.74 6.79
CA LEU A 8 -8.74 22.77 7.06
C LEU A 8 -9.61 22.50 5.82
N CYS A 9 -9.86 23.51 5.00
CA CYS A 9 -10.60 23.36 3.74
C CYS A 9 -9.81 22.56 2.68
N ILE A 10 -8.49 22.70 2.64
CA ILE A 10 -7.63 21.96 1.70
C ILE A 10 -7.57 20.48 2.07
N SER A 11 -7.54 20.13 3.35
CA SER A 11 -7.55 18.73 3.78
C SER A 11 -8.89 18.02 3.53
N ALA A 12 -10.01 18.73 3.63
CA ALA A 12 -11.34 18.18 3.34
C ALA A 12 -11.59 17.97 1.83
N ALA A 13 -11.02 18.81 0.97
CA ALA A 13 -11.15 18.69 -0.48
C ALA A 13 -10.36 17.53 -1.08
N MET A 14 -9.30 17.05 -0.38
CA MET A 14 -8.49 15.92 -0.85
C MET A 14 -9.09 14.54 -0.55
N LEU A 15 -10.10 14.45 0.31
CA LEU A 15 -10.70 13.18 0.74
C LEU A 15 -11.84 12.66 -0.14
N GLY A 16 -12.26 13.38 -1.19
CA GLY A 16 -13.32 12.91 -2.10
C GLY A 16 -14.65 12.58 -1.41
N ALA A 17 -14.89 13.16 -0.24
CA ALA A 17 -16.13 12.99 0.49
C ALA A 17 -17.23 13.82 -0.19
N THR A 18 -18.26 13.16 -0.65
CA THR A 18 -19.54 13.73 -1.06
C THR A 18 -19.96 14.78 -0.04
N TYR A 19 -20.20 16.00 -0.55
CA TYR A 19 -20.71 17.12 0.21
C TYR A 19 -22.00 16.73 0.95
N VAL A 20 -21.89 16.43 2.24
CA VAL A 20 -23.02 16.60 3.15
C VAL A 20 -22.92 18.00 3.70
N SER A 21 -23.86 18.83 3.25
CA SER A 21 -24.03 20.20 3.71
C SER A 21 -24.36 20.17 5.21
N ILE A 22 -23.35 20.33 6.06
CA ILE A 22 -23.53 20.70 7.45
C ILE A 22 -23.50 22.24 7.50
N SER A 23 -24.55 22.84 7.02
CA SER A 23 -24.89 24.20 7.36
C SER A 23 -25.90 24.14 8.51
N GLN A 24 -25.49 24.65 9.61
CA GLN A 24 -26.24 25.21 10.73
C GLN A 24 -25.81 24.66 12.09
N THR A 25 -25.46 25.64 12.89
CA THR A 25 -25.35 25.62 14.35
C THR A 25 -23.91 25.60 14.88
N PHE A 26 -23.10 26.58 14.47
CA PHE A 26 -22.07 27.07 15.38
C PHE A 26 -22.52 28.47 15.89
N GLY A 27 -23.05 28.44 17.09
CA GLY A 27 -23.34 29.63 17.84
C GLY A 27 -22.09 30.52 17.94
N ARG A 28 -22.25 31.82 17.86
CA ARG A 28 -21.23 32.82 18.11
C ARG A 28 -20.60 32.56 19.48
N CYS A 29 -19.44 31.91 19.52
CA CYS A 29 -18.56 32.02 20.67
C CYS A 29 -17.92 33.42 20.62
N SER A 30 -18.51 34.33 21.36
CA SER A 30 -17.88 35.59 21.76
C SER A 30 -16.65 35.22 22.62
N PHE A 31 -15.48 35.33 22.05
CA PHE A 31 -14.25 35.37 22.83
C PHE A 31 -14.16 36.76 23.48
N SER A 32 -14.79 36.90 24.63
CA SER A 32 -14.52 38.01 25.54
C SER A 32 -13.18 37.71 26.24
N ASP A 33 -12.31 38.67 26.17
CA ASP A 33 -11.00 38.74 26.82
C ASP A 33 -11.05 38.25 28.26
N VAL A 34 -10.65 37.00 28.49
CA VAL A 34 -10.21 36.58 29.82
C VAL A 34 -8.69 36.71 29.81
N HIS A 35 -8.21 37.90 30.11
CA HIS A 35 -6.89 38.10 30.67
C HIS A 35 -6.86 37.42 32.05
N SER A 36 -6.70 36.11 32.04
CA SER A 36 -6.23 35.39 33.23
C SER A 36 -4.74 35.66 33.32
N THR A 37 -4.39 36.74 34.04
CA THR A 37 -3.07 36.92 34.61
C THR A 37 -2.90 35.91 35.75
N ARG A 38 -2.73 34.63 35.41
CA ARG A 38 -2.05 33.72 36.33
C ARG A 38 -0.57 34.05 36.20
N PRO A 39 0.13 34.34 37.31
CA PRO A 39 1.58 34.38 37.28
C PRO A 39 2.03 33.02 36.79
N TYR A 40 2.74 33.01 35.69
CA TYR A 40 3.41 31.88 35.15
C TYR A 40 4.49 31.49 36.15
N ASP A 41 4.20 30.49 36.98
CA ASP A 41 5.20 29.85 37.82
C ASP A 41 6.12 29.08 36.90
N ASP A 42 7.20 29.72 36.46
CA ASP A 42 8.23 29.21 35.58
C ASP A 42 8.98 27.99 36.16
N ASP A 43 8.75 27.62 37.44
CA ASP A 43 9.53 26.62 38.15
C ASP A 43 8.81 25.32 38.53
N ALA A 44 7.54 25.17 38.23
CA ALA A 44 6.79 23.98 38.59
C ALA A 44 6.36 23.19 37.38
N GLY A 45 7.21 22.31 36.89
CA GLY A 45 6.80 21.18 36.01
C GLY A 45 7.04 21.34 34.54
N VAL A 46 7.99 22.13 34.13
CA VAL A 46 8.35 22.34 32.73
C VAL A 46 9.34 21.28 32.26
N ASP A 47 8.96 20.62 31.15
CA ASP A 47 9.82 19.85 30.25
C ASP A 47 10.33 18.48 30.69
N THR A 48 9.47 17.66 31.26
CA THR A 48 9.73 16.20 31.34
C THR A 48 9.57 15.46 29.99
N ILE A 49 9.36 16.17 28.88
CA ILE A 49 9.15 15.57 27.55
C ILE A 49 10.45 15.60 26.70
N ARG A 50 11.62 15.71 27.35
CA ARG A 50 12.88 15.52 26.67
C ARG A 50 13.28 14.04 26.71
N GLY A 51 13.72 13.49 25.57
CA GLY A 51 14.24 12.14 25.50
C GLY A 51 13.51 11.25 24.51
N PHE A 52 13.76 9.95 24.65
CA PHE A 52 13.17 8.95 23.78
C PHE A 52 11.75 8.60 24.21
N SER A 53 10.87 8.47 23.23
CA SER A 53 9.60 7.79 23.35
C SER A 53 9.49 6.71 22.30
N PHE A 54 8.81 5.62 22.64
CA PHE A 54 8.62 4.46 21.78
C PHE A 54 7.13 4.27 21.55
N GLY A 55 6.76 3.92 20.32
CA GLY A 55 5.36 3.77 19.98
C GLY A 55 5.09 2.64 19.00
N LEU A 56 3.82 2.28 18.93
CA LEU A 56 3.27 1.34 17.97
C LEU A 56 2.40 2.09 16.97
N ASN A 57 2.64 1.81 15.68
CA ASN A 57 1.85 2.33 14.58
C ASN A 57 0.85 1.29 14.11
N ILE A 58 -0.39 1.70 13.88
CA ILE A 58 -1.41 0.91 13.19
C ILE A 58 -2.17 1.82 12.24
N GLY A 59 -2.49 1.33 11.05
CA GLY A 59 -3.19 2.16 10.08
C GLY A 59 -3.54 1.45 8.79
N SER A 60 -3.84 2.24 7.78
CA SER A 60 -4.12 1.79 6.42
C SER A 60 -3.13 2.42 5.44
N TYR A 61 -2.60 1.60 4.57
CA TYR A 61 -1.68 2.00 3.51
C TYR A 61 -2.35 1.87 2.14
N PHE A 62 -2.23 2.92 1.35
CA PHE A 62 -2.79 3.04 0.00
C PHE A 62 -1.64 3.15 -0.99
N ALA A 63 -1.29 2.04 -1.58
CA ALA A 63 -0.24 1.98 -2.58
C ALA A 63 -0.69 2.57 -3.92
N ASN A 64 0.24 3.10 -4.69
CA ASN A 64 -0.04 3.68 -5.99
C ASN A 64 -0.36 2.60 -7.02
N GLU A 65 -1.47 2.74 -7.72
CA GLU A 65 -1.97 1.77 -8.73
C GLU A 65 -1.00 1.55 -9.90
N LYS A 66 -0.14 2.54 -10.20
CA LYS A 66 0.83 2.42 -11.31
C LYS A 66 1.79 1.24 -11.16
N THR A 67 2.06 0.80 -9.92
CA THR A 67 2.89 -0.38 -9.67
C THR A 67 2.09 -1.69 -9.67
N ALA A 68 0.78 -1.64 -9.52
CA ALA A 68 -0.08 -2.83 -9.58
C ALA A 68 -0.09 -3.48 -10.96
N ASN A 69 0.08 -2.68 -12.03
CA ASN A 69 0.09 -3.18 -13.40
C ASN A 69 1.23 -4.15 -13.73
N ILE A 70 2.24 -4.28 -12.86
CA ILE A 70 3.26 -5.32 -12.99
C ILE A 70 2.64 -6.72 -12.93
N TYR A 71 1.54 -6.86 -12.21
CA TYR A 71 0.87 -8.13 -11.95
C TYR A 71 -0.21 -8.48 -12.98
N ASN A 72 -0.30 -7.75 -14.10
CA ASN A 72 -1.39 -7.92 -15.09
C ASN A 72 -1.26 -9.17 -15.98
N GLY A 73 -0.22 -9.98 -15.79
CA GLY A 73 -0.02 -11.20 -16.57
C GLY A 73 0.47 -10.98 -18.01
N SER A 74 0.71 -9.73 -18.42
CA SER A 74 1.38 -9.37 -19.68
C SER A 74 2.46 -8.30 -19.47
N GLY A 75 2.80 -8.04 -18.19
CA GLY A 75 3.70 -6.96 -17.81
C GLY A 75 5.15 -7.15 -18.23
N PRO A 76 6.05 -6.24 -17.83
CA PRO A 76 7.45 -6.20 -18.29
C PRO A 76 8.26 -7.45 -17.90
N PHE A 77 7.70 -8.31 -17.06
CA PHE A 77 8.33 -9.57 -16.64
C PHE A 77 7.73 -10.81 -17.30
N ALA A 78 6.66 -10.69 -18.12
CA ALA A 78 6.10 -11.82 -18.83
C ALA A 78 7.17 -12.44 -19.77
N GLY A 79 7.41 -13.74 -19.62
CA GLY A 79 8.50 -14.42 -20.30
C GLY A 79 9.90 -14.23 -19.69
N PHE A 80 10.02 -13.47 -18.61
CA PHE A 80 11.29 -13.25 -17.94
C PHE A 80 11.77 -14.50 -17.20
N VAL A 81 13.03 -14.84 -17.45
CA VAL A 81 13.72 -15.97 -16.80
C VAL A 81 14.94 -15.41 -16.04
N ASN A 82 15.01 -15.64 -14.76
CA ASN A 82 16.21 -15.46 -13.99
C ASN A 82 16.83 -16.81 -13.70
N GLU A 83 17.78 -17.22 -14.52
CA GLU A 83 18.44 -18.51 -14.40
C GLU A 83 19.21 -18.64 -13.07
N ALA A 84 19.84 -17.56 -12.59
CA ALA A 84 20.59 -17.57 -11.34
C ALA A 84 19.70 -17.81 -10.12
N ALA A 85 18.46 -17.33 -10.17
CA ALA A 85 17.48 -17.49 -9.09
C ALA A 85 16.50 -18.63 -9.34
N ASN A 86 16.57 -19.26 -10.50
CA ASN A 86 15.62 -20.24 -10.98
C ASN A 86 14.15 -19.76 -10.89
N ILE A 87 13.94 -18.48 -11.21
CA ILE A 87 12.64 -17.83 -11.20
C ILE A 87 12.22 -17.58 -12.64
N ARG A 88 11.02 -18.01 -12.99
CA ARG A 88 10.40 -17.71 -14.25
C ARG A 88 9.05 -17.06 -14.07
N TRP A 89 8.83 -15.98 -14.80
CA TRP A 89 7.58 -15.25 -14.82
C TRP A 89 6.86 -15.49 -16.15
N TYR A 90 5.72 -16.14 -16.10
CA TYR A 90 4.93 -16.49 -17.27
C TYR A 90 3.88 -15.42 -17.54
N SER A 91 3.58 -15.16 -18.81
CA SER A 91 2.34 -14.52 -19.22
C SER A 91 1.15 -15.46 -18.99
N ILE A 92 -0.07 -14.91 -19.00
CA ILE A 92 -1.28 -15.73 -18.87
C ILE A 92 -1.35 -16.79 -20.00
N PRO A 93 -1.19 -16.42 -21.31
CA PRO A 93 -1.20 -17.40 -22.37
C PRO A 93 -0.08 -18.45 -22.26
N GLU A 94 1.11 -18.09 -21.82
CA GLU A 94 2.19 -19.07 -21.62
C GLU A 94 1.86 -20.06 -20.51
N ARG A 95 1.18 -19.62 -19.43
CA ARG A 95 0.92 -20.45 -18.26
C ARG A 95 -0.27 -21.41 -18.43
N ILE A 96 -1.33 -20.92 -19.05
CA ILE A 96 -2.60 -21.67 -19.20
C ILE A 96 -3.11 -21.73 -20.65
N GLY A 97 -2.36 -21.25 -21.64
CA GLY A 97 -2.76 -21.29 -23.04
C GLY A 97 -2.51 -22.65 -23.71
N LEU A 98 -3.23 -22.90 -24.79
CA LEU A 98 -3.13 -24.15 -25.55
C LEU A 98 -1.84 -24.26 -26.37
N ASP A 99 -1.21 -23.12 -26.67
CA ASP A 99 0.04 -23.04 -27.45
C ASP A 99 1.26 -22.80 -26.54
N GLY A 100 1.07 -22.80 -25.22
CA GLY A 100 2.12 -22.53 -24.24
C GLY A 100 2.94 -23.77 -23.86
N PRO A 101 4.01 -23.57 -23.10
CA PRO A 101 4.85 -24.68 -22.62
C PRO A 101 4.11 -25.67 -21.69
N PHE A 102 2.94 -25.31 -21.24
CA PHE A 102 2.07 -26.12 -20.37
C PHE A 102 0.84 -26.68 -21.12
N ALA A 103 0.77 -26.57 -22.45
CA ALA A 103 -0.38 -26.96 -23.27
C ALA A 103 -0.87 -28.39 -23.00
N VAL A 104 0.05 -29.31 -22.73
CA VAL A 104 -0.28 -30.74 -22.44
C VAL A 104 -0.36 -31.05 -20.96
N SER A 105 -0.32 -30.03 -20.10
CA SER A 105 -0.38 -30.19 -18.64
C SER A 105 -1.78 -30.61 -18.18
N ASN A 106 -1.84 -31.19 -16.98
CA ASN A 106 -3.11 -31.49 -16.34
C ASN A 106 -3.91 -30.18 -16.06
N ASP A 107 -3.22 -29.07 -15.84
CA ASP A 107 -3.83 -27.76 -15.60
C ASP A 107 -4.71 -27.32 -16.79
N VAL A 108 -4.20 -27.46 -18.02
CA VAL A 108 -4.93 -27.14 -19.26
C VAL A 108 -6.11 -28.07 -19.45
N ARG A 109 -5.91 -29.38 -19.24
CA ARG A 109 -6.99 -30.39 -19.36
C ARG A 109 -8.13 -30.14 -18.36
N GLU A 110 -7.82 -29.68 -17.14
CA GLU A 110 -8.82 -29.35 -16.16
C GLU A 110 -9.63 -28.10 -16.54
N ILE A 111 -8.99 -27.08 -17.12
CA ILE A 111 -9.72 -25.91 -17.67
C ILE A 111 -10.66 -26.37 -18.80
N GLN A 112 -10.18 -27.19 -19.73
CA GLN A 112 -10.99 -27.75 -20.80
C GLN A 112 -12.20 -28.54 -20.26
N SER A 113 -11.95 -29.41 -19.30
CA SER A 113 -13.01 -30.21 -18.65
C SER A 113 -14.04 -29.35 -17.90
N TYR A 114 -13.59 -28.34 -17.18
CA TYR A 114 -14.49 -27.47 -16.41
C TYR A 114 -15.45 -26.67 -17.31
N TYR A 115 -14.93 -26.13 -18.42
CA TYR A 115 -15.71 -25.37 -19.38
C TYR A 115 -16.33 -26.23 -20.49
N ASN A 116 -16.15 -27.55 -20.43
CA ASN A 116 -16.61 -28.51 -21.41
C ASN A 116 -16.26 -28.09 -22.87
N THR A 117 -15.00 -27.70 -23.08
CA THR A 117 -14.49 -27.24 -24.36
C THR A 117 -13.11 -27.79 -24.61
N GLU A 118 -12.83 -28.14 -25.87
CA GLU A 118 -11.50 -28.57 -26.28
C GLU A 118 -10.58 -27.38 -26.58
N THR A 119 -11.18 -26.22 -26.88
CA THR A 119 -10.44 -25.03 -27.31
C THR A 119 -10.89 -23.80 -26.55
N TYR A 120 -9.95 -22.92 -26.25
CA TYR A 120 -10.16 -21.59 -25.74
C TYR A 120 -8.99 -20.69 -26.15
N GLY A 121 -9.15 -19.40 -26.05
CA GLY A 121 -8.12 -18.43 -26.43
C GLY A 121 -8.13 -17.16 -25.61
N PHE A 122 -7.22 -16.28 -25.96
CA PHE A 122 -7.06 -14.98 -25.36
C PHE A 122 -7.20 -13.90 -26.44
N PRO A 123 -8.10 -12.92 -26.30
CA PRO A 123 -8.15 -11.78 -27.20
C PRO A 123 -6.84 -10.97 -27.10
N PHE A 124 -6.58 -10.13 -28.08
CA PHE A 124 -5.36 -9.32 -28.09
C PHE A 124 -5.22 -8.43 -26.83
N ASP A 125 -6.33 -7.98 -26.29
CA ASP A 125 -6.45 -7.14 -25.09
C ASP A 125 -6.86 -7.93 -23.83
N TYR A 126 -6.44 -9.20 -23.74
CA TYR A 126 -6.82 -10.09 -22.65
C TYR A 126 -6.39 -9.58 -21.26
N ALA A 127 -5.27 -8.86 -21.18
CA ALA A 127 -4.67 -8.44 -19.93
C ALA A 127 -5.36 -7.19 -19.35
N PRO A 128 -5.54 -7.13 -18.03
CA PRO A 128 -6.13 -5.96 -17.40
C PRO A 128 -5.23 -4.72 -17.55
N LEU A 129 -5.83 -3.61 -17.98
CA LEU A 129 -5.16 -2.32 -18.07
C LEU A 129 -5.15 -1.58 -16.72
N ASN A 130 -6.06 -1.93 -15.81
CA ASN A 130 -6.35 -1.22 -14.57
C ASN A 130 -6.27 -2.14 -13.34
N MET A 131 -5.08 -2.67 -13.08
CA MET A 131 -4.82 -3.35 -11.81
C MET A 131 -4.86 -2.35 -10.65
N ARG A 132 -5.45 -2.75 -9.51
CA ARG A 132 -5.57 -1.89 -8.33
C ARG A 132 -5.11 -2.61 -7.09
N TYR A 133 -4.48 -1.85 -6.17
CA TYR A 133 -4.22 -2.36 -4.83
C TYR A 133 -5.43 -2.17 -3.93
N ASN A 134 -5.75 -3.19 -3.16
CA ASN A 134 -6.61 -3.03 -2.01
C ASN A 134 -5.88 -2.23 -0.92
N PRO A 135 -6.60 -1.40 -0.15
CA PRO A 135 -6.05 -0.83 1.08
C PRO A 135 -5.49 -1.94 1.97
N ALA A 136 -4.27 -1.75 2.47
CA ALA A 136 -3.60 -2.74 3.29
C ALA A 136 -3.45 -2.27 4.73
N MET A 137 -3.51 -3.21 5.67
CA MET A 137 -3.15 -2.93 7.05
C MET A 137 -1.67 -2.52 7.11
N TYR A 138 -1.40 -1.45 7.85
CA TYR A 138 -0.09 -0.83 8.03
C TYR A 138 0.26 -0.88 9.51
N VAL A 139 1.30 -1.62 9.86
CA VAL A 139 1.71 -1.82 11.25
C VAL A 139 3.20 -1.58 11.40
N GLY A 140 3.60 -1.04 12.53
CA GLY A 140 5.01 -0.76 12.74
C GLY A 140 5.35 -0.18 14.10
N LEU A 141 6.60 0.28 14.18
CA LEU A 141 7.19 0.89 15.36
C LEU A 141 7.51 2.35 15.08
N ASN A 142 7.35 3.16 16.10
CA ASN A 142 7.74 4.57 16.14
C ASN A 142 8.79 4.77 17.24
N VAL A 143 9.83 5.52 16.93
CA VAL A 143 10.81 6.00 17.90
C VAL A 143 10.93 7.49 17.72
N LYS A 144 10.64 8.26 18.77
CA LYS A 144 10.79 9.72 18.76
C LYS A 144 11.89 10.12 19.75
N PHE A 145 12.75 11.03 19.32
CA PHE A 145 13.64 11.75 20.20
C PHE A 145 13.16 13.20 20.32
N ASN A 146 12.52 13.51 21.43
CA ASN A 146 11.93 14.81 21.69
C ASN A 146 12.99 15.78 22.21
N PHE A 147 13.19 16.90 21.52
CA PHE A 147 14.02 18.02 21.99
C PHE A 147 13.24 18.87 23.01
N ASN A 148 11.95 19.02 22.75
CA ASN A 148 10.97 19.70 23.57
C ASN A 148 9.56 19.20 23.20
N ARG A 149 8.51 19.80 23.75
CA ARG A 149 7.11 19.44 23.49
C ARG A 149 6.69 19.58 22.01
N TYR A 150 7.42 20.36 21.21
CA TYR A 150 7.02 20.71 19.85
C TYR A 150 7.94 20.17 18.76
N ALA A 151 9.15 19.81 19.12
CA ALA A 151 10.16 19.41 18.15
C ALA A 151 10.75 18.04 18.48
N ALA A 152 10.79 17.17 17.49
CA ALA A 152 11.35 15.84 17.62
C ALA A 152 12.01 15.35 16.33
N ILE A 153 12.99 14.46 16.47
CA ILE A 153 13.39 13.56 15.38
C ILE A 153 12.56 12.29 15.53
N VAL A 154 12.00 11.82 14.42
CA VAL A 154 11.13 10.64 14.40
C VAL A 154 11.69 9.60 13.43
N PHE A 155 11.74 8.36 13.90
CA PHE A 155 12.07 7.20 13.12
C PHE A 155 10.88 6.23 13.15
N ASN A 156 10.30 5.98 11.97
CA ASN A 156 9.20 5.04 11.80
C ASN A 156 9.66 3.83 10.98
N THR A 157 9.30 2.64 11.42
CA THR A 157 9.44 1.41 10.65
C THR A 157 8.07 0.76 10.55
N ASN A 158 7.59 0.56 9.32
CA ASN A 158 6.25 0.06 9.08
C ASN A 158 6.26 -1.01 7.99
N ALA A 159 5.35 -1.97 8.11
CA ALA A 159 5.15 -3.03 7.14
C ALA A 159 3.69 -3.11 6.66
N ALA A 160 3.50 -3.45 5.39
CA ALA A 160 2.21 -3.70 4.78
C ALA A 160 2.28 -4.88 3.83
N LYS A 161 1.23 -5.72 3.83
CA LYS A 161 1.02 -6.76 2.80
C LYS A 161 -0.03 -6.27 1.83
N LEU A 162 0.37 -6.05 0.58
CA LEU A 162 -0.47 -5.54 -0.49
C LEU A 162 -0.99 -6.68 -1.35
N LYS A 163 -2.23 -6.50 -1.84
CA LYS A 163 -2.84 -7.36 -2.85
C LYS A 163 -3.33 -6.50 -4.01
N ALA A 164 -2.70 -6.69 -5.18
CA ALA A 164 -3.16 -6.15 -6.43
C ALA A 164 -4.23 -7.08 -7.01
N ILE A 165 -5.31 -6.52 -7.55
CA ILE A 165 -6.40 -7.28 -8.17
C ILE A 165 -6.74 -6.69 -9.53
N GLY A 166 -7.16 -7.54 -10.44
CA GLY A 166 -7.64 -7.18 -11.77
C GLY A 166 -8.46 -8.31 -12.37
N GLN A 167 -8.92 -8.10 -13.60
CA GLN A 167 -9.66 -9.09 -14.35
C GLN A 167 -9.08 -9.18 -15.76
N PHE A 168 -8.87 -10.39 -16.25
CA PHE A 168 -8.45 -10.68 -17.61
C PHE A 168 -9.58 -11.38 -18.37
N THR A 169 -9.51 -11.35 -19.70
CA THR A 169 -10.54 -11.92 -20.56
C THR A 169 -10.05 -13.21 -21.19
N MET A 170 -10.87 -14.24 -21.12
CA MET A 170 -10.69 -15.51 -21.80
C MET A 170 -11.87 -15.76 -22.75
N GLN A 171 -11.59 -16.21 -23.94
CA GLN A 171 -12.62 -16.49 -24.96
C GLN A 171 -12.81 -18.01 -25.12
N PHE A 172 -14.07 -18.41 -25.06
CA PHE A 172 -14.48 -19.79 -25.36
C PHE A 172 -15.26 -19.81 -26.66
N PRO A 173 -14.93 -20.71 -27.60
CA PRO A 173 -15.70 -20.85 -28.84
C PRO A 173 -17.13 -21.30 -28.50
N PRO A 174 -18.11 -20.89 -29.30
CA PRO A 174 -19.46 -21.39 -29.17
C PRO A 174 -19.45 -22.91 -29.41
N THR A 175 -19.72 -23.70 -28.42
CA THR A 175 -19.89 -25.16 -28.58
C THR A 175 -21.11 -25.38 -29.42
N SER A 176 -20.96 -26.11 -30.52
CA SER A 176 -22.02 -26.39 -31.51
C SER A 176 -23.09 -27.38 -30.99
N GLN A 177 -23.08 -27.76 -29.74
CA GLN A 177 -24.03 -28.71 -29.19
C GLN A 177 -24.68 -28.19 -27.87
N THR A 178 -25.92 -27.77 -28.02
CA THR A 178 -27.03 -27.87 -27.04
C THR A 178 -26.81 -27.37 -25.59
N SER A 179 -25.97 -26.43 -25.33
CA SER A 179 -25.92 -25.80 -24.03
C SER A 179 -26.38 -24.35 -24.16
N THR A 180 -27.43 -24.00 -23.42
CA THR A 180 -27.97 -22.65 -23.28
C THR A 180 -26.99 -21.63 -22.64
N ASN A 181 -25.79 -22.06 -22.38
CA ASN A 181 -24.71 -21.20 -21.90
C ASN A 181 -23.86 -20.80 -23.13
N ASN A 182 -24.21 -19.69 -23.76
CA ASN A 182 -23.30 -18.96 -24.64
C ASN A 182 -22.08 -18.56 -23.83
N VAL A 183 -21.02 -19.38 -23.93
CA VAL A 183 -19.75 -19.08 -23.30
C VAL A 183 -19.04 -18.06 -24.20
N GLY A 184 -19.43 -16.80 -24.06
CA GLY A 184 -18.76 -15.68 -24.70
C GLY A 184 -17.47 -15.30 -23.94
N PRO A 185 -16.95 -14.11 -24.16
CA PRO A 185 -15.81 -13.60 -23.40
C PRO A 185 -16.10 -13.65 -21.91
N THR A 186 -15.27 -14.38 -21.17
CA THR A 186 -15.43 -14.56 -19.71
C THR A 186 -14.36 -13.75 -18.99
N LEU A 187 -14.79 -12.93 -18.03
CA LEU A 187 -13.90 -12.17 -17.16
C LEU A 187 -13.48 -13.04 -15.98
N LEU A 188 -12.18 -13.22 -15.86
CA LEU A 188 -11.55 -14.02 -14.82
C LEU A 188 -10.61 -13.18 -13.97
N SER A 189 -10.38 -13.61 -12.74
CA SER A 189 -9.59 -12.82 -11.77
C SER A 189 -8.11 -13.09 -11.89
N ILE A 190 -7.32 -12.03 -11.81
CA ILE A 190 -5.87 -12.06 -11.61
C ILE A 190 -5.52 -11.30 -10.34
N ALA A 191 -4.52 -11.80 -9.62
CA ALA A 191 -4.04 -11.14 -8.41
C ALA A 191 -2.53 -11.25 -8.27
N GLY A 192 -1.94 -10.19 -7.69
CA GLY A 192 -0.56 -10.13 -7.27
C GLY A 192 -0.45 -9.81 -5.79
N GLU A 193 0.54 -10.37 -5.11
CA GLU A 193 0.81 -10.09 -3.69
C GLU A 193 2.24 -9.62 -3.52
N GLU A 194 2.39 -8.56 -2.73
CA GLU A 194 3.70 -8.02 -2.35
C GLU A 194 3.71 -7.56 -0.90
N GLN A 195 4.89 -7.49 -0.33
CA GLN A 195 5.14 -6.91 0.97
C GLN A 195 5.94 -5.64 0.80
N ARG A 196 5.56 -4.59 1.49
CA ARG A 196 6.31 -3.33 1.58
C ARG A 196 6.75 -3.08 3.00
N PHE A 197 7.97 -2.60 3.10
CA PHE A 197 8.59 -2.23 4.34
C PHE A 197 9.12 -0.79 4.21
N ASN A 198 8.56 0.11 5.00
CA ASN A 198 8.90 1.53 5.01
C ASN A 198 9.76 1.86 6.21
N LEU A 199 10.89 2.53 5.98
CA LEU A 199 11.69 3.20 6.99
C LEU A 199 11.64 4.70 6.71
N ASN A 200 11.14 5.46 7.66
CA ASN A 200 11.00 6.90 7.56
C ASN A 200 11.82 7.57 8.66
N LEU A 201 12.72 8.47 8.28
CA LEU A 201 13.48 9.31 9.20
C LEU A 201 13.17 10.77 8.90
N GLY A 202 12.65 11.50 9.88
CA GLY A 202 12.22 12.86 9.68
C GLY A 202 12.30 13.74 10.91
N TYR A 203 12.12 15.02 10.65
CA TYR A 203 11.93 16.03 11.66
C TYR A 203 10.45 16.36 11.81
N ARG A 204 9.99 16.42 13.05
CA ARG A 204 8.62 16.75 13.43
C ARG A 204 8.60 18.11 14.11
N GLN A 205 7.70 18.97 13.65
CA GLN A 205 7.36 20.24 14.29
C GLN A 205 5.90 20.21 14.69
N GLY A 206 5.62 20.55 15.95
CA GLY A 206 4.28 20.65 16.52
C GLY A 206 3.91 22.09 16.83
N TRP A 207 2.62 22.34 16.90
CA TRP A 207 2.00 23.60 17.36
C TRP A 207 0.86 23.26 18.30
N MET A 208 0.80 23.96 19.41
CA MET A 208 -0.25 23.78 20.40
C MET A 208 -1.62 24.12 19.79
N MET A 209 -2.59 23.24 19.96
CA MET A 209 -4.00 23.48 19.65
C MET A 209 -4.86 23.63 20.92
N GLY A 210 -4.35 23.16 22.05
CA GLY A 210 -4.97 23.20 23.37
C GLY A 210 -4.02 22.64 24.41
N ASP A 211 -4.46 22.56 25.66
CA ASP A 211 -3.59 22.13 26.77
C ASP A 211 -3.06 20.71 26.62
N MET A 212 -3.83 19.82 25.97
CA MET A 212 -3.52 18.40 25.81
C MET A 212 -3.35 17.96 24.35
N SER A 213 -3.34 18.90 23.39
CA SER A 213 -3.28 18.56 21.99
C SER A 213 -2.36 19.45 21.17
N ASN A 214 -1.61 18.83 20.26
CA ASN A 214 -0.73 19.51 19.33
C ASN A 214 -1.09 19.10 17.90
N PHE A 215 -1.15 20.06 17.00
CA PHE A 215 -1.06 19.78 15.57
C PHE A 215 0.41 19.58 15.22
N PHE A 216 0.72 18.61 14.37
CA PHE A 216 2.10 18.40 13.93
C PHE A 216 2.22 18.27 12.41
N VAL A 217 3.39 18.63 11.93
CA VAL A 217 3.88 18.32 10.59
C VAL A 217 5.23 17.65 10.74
N GLN A 218 5.42 16.57 10.01
CA GLN A 218 6.66 15.79 9.96
C GLN A 218 7.13 15.67 8.51
N VAL A 219 8.40 15.90 8.25
CA VAL A 219 9.00 15.79 6.92
C VAL A 219 10.33 15.08 7.01
N GLY A 220 10.68 14.31 5.97
CA GLY A 220 11.95 13.60 5.99
C GLY A 220 12.20 12.71 4.79
N GLY A 221 13.22 11.90 4.91
CA GLY A 221 13.57 10.85 3.95
C GLY A 221 12.86 9.54 4.24
N SER A 222 12.55 8.80 3.19
CA SER A 222 11.97 7.47 3.25
C SER A 222 12.84 6.46 2.52
N MET A 223 12.83 5.22 3.00
CA MET A 223 13.37 4.05 2.32
C MET A 223 12.28 3.01 2.21
N LEU A 224 11.98 2.59 0.99
CA LEU A 224 10.94 1.62 0.70
C LEU A 224 11.55 0.30 0.22
N GLY A 225 11.46 -0.73 1.05
CA GLY A 225 11.71 -2.10 0.65
C GLY A 225 10.45 -2.71 0.04
N THR A 226 10.58 -3.33 -1.13
CA THR A 226 9.48 -4.04 -1.79
C THR A 226 9.88 -5.48 -2.04
N LYS A 227 9.03 -6.42 -1.63
CA LYS A 227 9.20 -7.85 -1.89
C LYS A 227 7.93 -8.38 -2.53
N TRP A 228 8.01 -8.81 -3.80
CA TRP A 228 6.89 -9.52 -4.40
C TRP A 228 6.83 -10.97 -3.87
N THR A 229 5.61 -11.47 -3.72
CA THR A 229 5.37 -12.77 -3.11
C THR A 229 4.73 -13.73 -4.09
N ARG A 230 3.67 -13.29 -4.78
CA ARG A 230 2.89 -14.14 -5.69
C ARG A 230 2.29 -13.32 -6.82
N ASN A 231 2.12 -13.98 -7.98
CA ASN A 231 1.25 -13.52 -9.06
C ASN A 231 0.50 -14.73 -9.59
N TYR A 232 -0.82 -14.67 -9.63
CA TYR A 232 -1.64 -15.82 -9.98
C TYR A 232 -2.96 -15.44 -10.64
N VAL A 233 -3.50 -16.35 -11.43
CA VAL A 233 -4.84 -16.26 -12.02
C VAL A 233 -5.76 -17.30 -11.42
N LEU A 234 -7.06 -16.97 -11.38
CA LEU A 234 -8.12 -17.86 -10.91
C LEU A 234 -8.96 -18.26 -12.12
N VAL A 235 -8.91 -19.54 -12.49
CA VAL A 235 -9.65 -20.13 -13.60
C VAL A 235 -10.25 -21.45 -13.13
N ALA A 236 -11.48 -21.75 -13.50
CA ALA A 236 -12.13 -23.01 -13.13
C ALA A 236 -12.06 -23.34 -11.62
N ASN A 237 -12.23 -22.33 -10.77
CA ASN A 237 -12.10 -22.40 -9.30
C ASN A 237 -10.72 -22.85 -8.79
N ARG A 238 -9.69 -22.80 -9.63
CA ARG A 238 -8.30 -23.13 -9.29
C ARG A 238 -7.40 -21.92 -9.46
N GLN A 239 -6.30 -21.98 -8.74
CA GLN A 239 -5.26 -20.96 -8.80
C GLN A 239 -4.08 -21.49 -9.62
N PHE A 240 -3.64 -20.68 -10.61
CA PHE A 240 -2.48 -20.95 -11.44
C PHE A 240 -1.45 -19.84 -11.20
N ASP A 241 -0.34 -20.22 -10.60
CA ASP A 241 0.74 -19.27 -10.32
C ASP A 241 1.47 -18.91 -11.62
N LEU A 242 1.59 -17.61 -11.89
CA LEU A 242 2.32 -17.04 -13.02
C LEU A 242 3.82 -16.92 -12.73
N ILE A 243 4.21 -17.04 -11.46
CA ILE A 243 5.59 -17.03 -11.03
C ILE A 243 5.91 -18.41 -10.48
N THR A 244 6.89 -19.06 -11.05
CA THR A 244 7.39 -20.34 -10.56
C THR A 244 8.81 -20.19 -10.06
N GLN A 245 9.07 -20.78 -8.90
CA GLN A 245 10.41 -20.98 -8.39
C GLN A 245 10.74 -22.45 -8.62
N GLY A 246 11.65 -22.75 -9.54
CA GLY A 246 12.13 -24.11 -9.71
C GLY A 246 13.08 -24.48 -8.56
N PHE A 247 12.91 -25.66 -8.02
CA PHE A 247 13.93 -26.26 -7.15
C PHE A 247 15.02 -26.87 -8.04
N VAL A 248 16.23 -26.30 -8.00
CA VAL A 248 17.40 -27.02 -8.49
C VAL A 248 17.80 -28.01 -7.41
N ALA A 249 17.71 -29.30 -7.70
CA ALA A 249 18.15 -30.34 -6.79
C ALA A 249 19.61 -30.08 -6.38
N GLY A 250 19.86 -29.86 -5.07
CA GLY A 250 21.18 -29.60 -4.51
C GLY A 250 21.46 -28.15 -4.11
N GLN A 251 20.59 -27.18 -4.40
CA GLN A 251 20.70 -25.84 -3.84
C GLN A 251 19.89 -25.76 -2.54
N THR A 252 20.57 -25.43 -1.47
CA THR A 252 19.91 -25.09 -0.19
C THR A 252 19.09 -23.81 -0.41
N ALA A 253 17.89 -23.74 0.18
CA ALA A 253 16.92 -22.66 0.07
C ALA A 253 17.44 -21.25 0.45
N LEU A 254 18.68 -21.11 0.85
CA LEU A 254 19.37 -19.88 1.25
C LEU A 254 19.92 -19.06 0.06
N SER A 255 19.90 -19.60 -1.15
CA SER A 255 20.38 -18.91 -2.36
C SER A 255 19.29 -18.25 -3.18
N ALA A 256 18.08 -18.06 -2.62
CA ALA A 256 17.04 -17.30 -3.30
C ALA A 256 17.52 -15.85 -3.46
N THR A 257 17.86 -15.45 -4.67
CA THR A 257 18.04 -14.04 -5.00
C THR A 257 16.83 -13.29 -4.48
N PRO A 258 17.04 -12.17 -3.79
CA PRO A 258 15.96 -11.48 -3.14
C PRO A 258 14.97 -10.97 -4.20
N ASN A 259 13.75 -11.47 -4.14
CA ASN A 259 12.59 -10.89 -4.82
C ASN A 259 12.28 -9.50 -4.25
N THR A 260 13.32 -8.80 -3.88
CA THR A 260 13.28 -7.56 -3.12
C THR A 260 14.01 -6.46 -3.85
N GLY A 261 13.46 -5.27 -3.78
CA GLY A 261 14.12 -4.05 -4.19
C GLY A 261 14.04 -3.01 -3.09
N VAL A 262 15.00 -2.13 -3.05
CA VAL A 262 15.05 -1.02 -2.08
C VAL A 262 15.14 0.28 -2.84
N GLY A 263 14.18 1.17 -2.63
CA GLY A 263 14.15 2.50 -3.19
C GLY A 263 14.16 3.57 -2.11
N PHE A 264 14.53 4.77 -2.50
CA PHE A 264 14.55 5.93 -1.62
C PHE A 264 13.54 6.97 -2.07
N GLY A 265 13.11 7.79 -1.14
CA GLY A 265 12.14 8.83 -1.37
C GLY A 265 12.13 9.89 -0.28
N ALA A 266 11.07 10.67 -0.28
CA ALA A 266 10.78 11.65 0.74
C ALA A 266 9.33 11.53 1.17
N PHE A 267 9.03 11.95 2.40
CA PHE A 267 7.69 11.91 2.92
C PHE A 267 7.31 13.19 3.66
N ILE A 268 6.03 13.41 3.74
CA ILE A 268 5.39 14.40 4.60
C ILE A 268 4.23 13.73 5.31
N GLU A 269 4.10 14.00 6.59
CA GLU A 269 3.00 13.53 7.42
C GLU A 269 2.46 14.69 8.25
N THR A 270 1.17 14.74 8.45
CA THR A 270 0.50 15.74 9.30
C THR A 270 -0.56 15.06 10.15
N GLY A 271 -0.79 15.60 11.32
CA GLY A 271 -1.74 14.99 12.23
C GLY A 271 -1.92 15.77 13.52
N VAL A 272 -2.61 15.13 14.45
CA VAL A 272 -2.87 15.64 15.78
C VAL A 272 -2.32 14.65 16.80
N GLU A 273 -1.62 15.17 17.77
CA GLU A 273 -1.09 14.45 18.91
C GLU A 273 -1.86 14.85 20.17
N PHE A 274 -2.31 13.86 20.92
CA PHE A 274 -3.00 14.03 22.19
C PHE A 274 -2.13 13.49 23.31
N TRP A 275 -2.00 14.28 24.38
CA TRP A 275 -1.23 13.91 25.56
C TRP A 275 -2.13 13.50 26.73
N ILE A 276 -1.85 12.34 27.30
CA ILE A 276 -2.55 11.79 28.45
C ILE A 276 -1.49 11.40 29.49
N GLY A 277 -1.14 12.35 30.36
CA GLY A 277 -0.03 12.18 31.28
C GLY A 277 1.30 12.01 30.55
N LYS A 278 1.98 10.90 30.74
CA LYS A 278 3.25 10.56 30.07
C LYS A 278 3.09 9.86 28.72
N TYR A 279 1.88 9.52 28.32
CA TYR A 279 1.58 8.85 27.06
C TYR A 279 1.14 9.87 26.01
N SER A 280 1.41 9.58 24.74
CA SER A 280 0.82 10.32 23.64
C SER A 280 0.15 9.40 22.63
N PHE A 281 -0.91 9.92 22.03
CA PHE A 281 -1.65 9.26 20.97
C PHE A 281 -1.71 10.18 19.76
N ASP A 282 -1.17 9.74 18.63
CA ASP A 282 -1.12 10.50 17.40
C ASP A 282 -2.12 9.92 16.40
N ILE A 283 -2.82 10.78 15.67
CA ILE A 283 -3.55 10.40 14.46
C ILE A 283 -2.97 11.23 13.33
N GLY A 284 -2.43 10.56 12.31
CA GLY A 284 -1.76 11.23 11.20
C GLY A 284 -2.15 10.67 9.83
N MET A 285 -1.99 11.53 8.84
CA MET A 285 -2.08 11.19 7.42
C MET A 285 -0.77 11.58 6.75
N GLY A 286 -0.18 10.63 6.02
CA GLY A 286 1.09 10.81 5.36
C GLY A 286 1.03 10.54 3.86
N PHE A 287 1.98 11.16 3.18
CA PHE A 287 2.25 11.00 1.76
C PHE A 287 3.74 10.79 1.58
N SER A 288 4.11 9.84 0.75
CA SER A 288 5.50 9.69 0.32
C SER A 288 5.61 9.66 -1.19
N ARG A 289 6.74 10.12 -1.67
CA ARG A 289 7.15 9.94 -3.06
C ARG A 289 8.38 9.08 -3.07
N ASP A 290 8.17 7.79 -3.35
CA ASP A 290 9.20 6.77 -3.28
C ASP A 290 9.52 6.21 -4.66
N LYS A 291 10.76 5.76 -4.83
CA LYS A 291 11.16 4.90 -5.92
C LYS A 291 10.83 3.46 -5.53
N VAL A 292 9.86 2.85 -6.21
CA VAL A 292 9.57 1.42 -6.07
C VAL A 292 10.49 0.67 -7.00
N ILE A 293 11.23 -0.28 -6.47
CA ILE A 293 12.12 -1.15 -7.22
C ILE A 293 11.67 -2.59 -7.02
N ILE A 294 11.37 -3.27 -8.12
CA ILE A 294 11.05 -4.69 -8.15
C ILE A 294 11.90 -5.29 -9.25
N TYR A 295 13.01 -5.92 -8.89
CA TYR A 295 13.98 -6.45 -9.81
C TYR A 295 14.50 -5.37 -10.81
N THR A 296 14.28 -5.52 -12.12
CA THR A 296 14.65 -4.52 -13.13
C THR A 296 13.63 -3.41 -13.32
N TYR A 297 12.46 -3.54 -12.71
CA TYR A 297 11.41 -2.53 -12.80
C TYR A 297 11.61 -1.46 -11.74
N GLU A 298 11.68 -0.21 -12.21
CA GLU A 298 11.82 0.95 -11.35
C GLU A 298 10.74 1.97 -11.68
N LYS A 299 10.06 2.48 -10.67
CA LYS A 299 9.06 3.54 -10.84
C LYS A 299 8.96 4.45 -9.64
N ASN A 300 8.95 5.76 -9.89
CA ASN A 300 8.63 6.75 -8.88
C ASN A 300 7.12 6.83 -8.71
N VAL A 301 6.65 6.66 -7.48
CA VAL A 301 5.23 6.65 -7.16
C VAL A 301 4.95 7.47 -5.90
N THR A 302 3.70 7.95 -5.78
CA THR A 302 3.21 8.57 -4.56
C THR A 302 2.34 7.59 -3.82
N ASN A 303 2.71 7.25 -2.60
CA ASN A 303 1.93 6.41 -1.69
C ASN A 303 1.27 7.28 -0.62
N LYS A 304 0.24 6.75 0.02
CA LYS A 304 -0.53 7.43 1.07
C LYS A 304 -0.76 6.48 2.23
N TRP A 305 -0.87 7.02 3.44
CA TRP A 305 -1.29 6.24 4.60
C TRP A 305 -2.06 7.09 5.60
N ILE A 306 -2.85 6.43 6.39
CA ILE A 306 -3.48 6.98 7.58
C ILE A 306 -3.08 6.08 8.73
N GLN A 307 -2.51 6.64 9.79
CA GLN A 307 -2.04 5.85 10.93
C GLN A 307 -2.42 6.48 12.26
N ALA A 308 -2.58 5.63 13.24
CA ALA A 308 -2.62 5.97 14.64
C ALA A 308 -1.35 5.44 15.30
N THR A 309 -0.74 6.24 16.16
CA THR A 309 0.48 5.88 16.89
C THR A 309 0.23 6.05 18.38
N PHE A 310 0.51 5.03 19.15
CA PHE A 310 0.50 5.08 20.61
C PHE A 310 1.94 5.09 21.11
N ASN A 311 2.33 6.13 21.85
CA ASN A 311 3.69 6.33 22.36
C ASN A 311 3.71 6.28 23.89
N ILE A 312 4.80 5.69 24.40
CA ILE A 312 5.10 5.48 25.83
C ILE A 312 6.38 6.23 26.18
#